data_25f99fc2d104d7284cabe286c6fe31f0
#
_entry.id   25f99fc2d104d7284cabe286c6fe31f0
#
_cell.length_a   1.000
_cell.length_b   1.000
_cell.length_c   1.000
_cell.angle_alpha   90.00
_cell.angle_beta   90.00
_cell.angle_gamma   90.00
#
_symmetry.space_group_name_H-M   'P 1'
#
loop_
_entity.id
_entity.type
_entity.pdbx_description
1 polymer ?
#
loop_
_entity_poly.entity_id
_entity_poly.type
_entity_poly.pdbx_seq_one_letter_code
_entity_poly.pdbx_strand_id
1 'polypeptide(L)'
;GTPDAGGTWSGPSAVIGGLIDPATMSAGVYTYTAAGTTPCPGETATVTVTINAPPFPGTDGSITLCSTDAAVDLFAQLGGTPDAGGTWSGPSSVVGGMIDPATMSAGVYTYTAAGTAPCPDETATITVTINTPPDPGTDGTITLCSTDAAASLFAQLGGTPDAGGTWSGPSAVVG
;
A
#
# COMPACT_ATOMS: atom_id res chain seq x y z
N GLY A 1 -31.42 20.54 -28.03
CA GLY A 1 -31.38 21.92 -28.57
C GLY A 1 -30.21 22.69 -27.96
N THR A 2 -29.75 23.73 -28.62
CA THR A 2 -28.79 24.69 -28.05
C THR A 2 -29.55 25.64 -27.14
N PRO A 3 -29.14 25.85 -25.86
CA PRO A 3 -29.80 26.81 -24.99
C PRO A 3 -29.63 28.24 -25.49
N ASP A 4 -30.65 29.08 -25.25
CA ASP A 4 -30.56 30.48 -25.58
C ASP A 4 -29.50 31.20 -24.73
N ALA A 5 -28.69 32.05 -25.35
CA ALA A 5 -27.68 32.82 -24.64
C ALA A 5 -28.34 33.93 -23.79
N GLY A 6 -27.75 34.26 -22.63
CA GLY A 6 -28.18 35.37 -21.77
C GLY A 6 -29.10 35.00 -20.62
N GLY A 7 -29.38 33.70 -20.39
CA GLY A 7 -30.08 33.27 -19.18
C GLY A 7 -29.21 33.31 -17.92
N THR A 8 -29.84 33.04 -16.78
CA THR A 8 -29.18 33.06 -15.46
C THR A 8 -29.13 31.69 -14.83
N TRP A 9 -28.08 31.41 -14.06
CA TRP A 9 -27.94 30.20 -13.27
C TRP A 9 -28.27 30.44 -11.80
N SER A 10 -28.90 29.46 -11.18
CA SER A 10 -29.09 29.37 -9.74
C SER A 10 -28.78 27.94 -9.27
N GLY A 11 -28.35 27.77 -8.02
CA GLY A 11 -28.00 26.47 -7.50
C GLY A 11 -27.26 26.54 -6.16
N PRO A 12 -26.66 25.42 -5.70
CA PRO A 12 -25.98 25.34 -4.41
C PRO A 12 -24.76 26.28 -4.30
N SER A 13 -24.12 26.60 -5.41
CA SER A 13 -23.01 27.58 -5.50
C SER A 13 -23.26 28.56 -6.63
N ALA A 14 -22.65 29.74 -6.55
CA ALA A 14 -22.74 30.74 -7.61
C ALA A 14 -22.02 30.29 -8.87
N VAL A 15 -22.71 30.32 -10.01
CA VAL A 15 -22.15 29.92 -11.33
C VAL A 15 -21.69 31.17 -12.07
N ILE A 16 -20.42 31.26 -12.38
CA ILE A 16 -19.80 32.37 -13.10
C ILE A 16 -19.43 31.91 -14.51
N GLY A 17 -19.93 32.61 -15.52
CA GLY A 17 -19.63 32.26 -16.92
C GLY A 17 -20.16 30.90 -17.39
N GLY A 18 -21.11 30.28 -16.67
CA GLY A 18 -21.66 28.97 -17.00
C GLY A 18 -20.73 27.80 -16.66
N LEU A 19 -19.68 28.02 -15.88
CA LEU A 19 -18.71 27.00 -15.52
C LEU A 19 -18.97 26.44 -14.10
N ILE A 20 -18.68 25.15 -13.90
CA ILE A 20 -18.64 24.48 -12.61
C ILE A 20 -17.18 24.10 -12.30
N ASP A 21 -16.72 24.49 -11.12
CA ASP A 21 -15.41 24.10 -10.59
C ASP A 21 -15.61 23.08 -9.44
N PRO A 22 -15.27 21.80 -9.65
CA PRO A 22 -15.50 20.75 -8.66
C PRO A 22 -14.64 20.89 -7.39
N ALA A 23 -13.57 21.71 -7.43
CA ALA A 23 -12.73 21.93 -6.25
C ALA A 23 -13.34 22.92 -5.25
N THR A 24 -14.19 23.87 -5.73
CA THR A 24 -14.69 24.97 -4.92
C THR A 24 -16.22 25.05 -4.86
N MET A 25 -16.92 24.38 -5.77
CA MET A 25 -18.38 24.43 -5.87
C MET A 25 -19.01 23.14 -5.35
N SER A 26 -20.26 23.25 -4.89
CA SER A 26 -20.98 22.12 -4.29
C SER A 26 -21.73 21.29 -5.32
N ALA A 27 -21.82 19.99 -5.09
CA ALA A 27 -22.73 19.10 -5.80
C ALA A 27 -24.19 19.50 -5.58
N GLY A 28 -25.06 19.17 -6.52
CA GLY A 28 -26.49 19.41 -6.43
C GLY A 28 -27.13 19.81 -7.76
N VAL A 29 -28.35 20.31 -7.70
CA VAL A 29 -29.11 20.71 -8.89
C VAL A 29 -28.85 22.19 -9.18
N TYR A 30 -28.39 22.47 -10.39
CA TYR A 30 -28.22 23.80 -10.95
C TYR A 30 -29.32 24.06 -11.98
N THR A 31 -30.00 25.20 -11.87
CA THR A 31 -31.09 25.59 -12.75
C THR A 31 -30.66 26.74 -13.64
N TYR A 32 -30.81 26.55 -14.94
CA TYR A 32 -30.71 27.61 -15.93
C TYR A 32 -32.08 28.20 -16.24
N THR A 33 -32.21 29.49 -16.20
CA THR A 33 -33.45 30.20 -16.53
C THR A 33 -33.22 31.10 -17.74
N ALA A 34 -33.86 30.75 -18.85
CA ALA A 34 -33.93 31.63 -20.03
C ALA A 34 -35.06 32.63 -19.84
N ALA A 35 -34.75 33.90 -19.97
CA ALA A 35 -35.76 34.94 -19.84
C ALA A 35 -36.74 34.94 -21.00
N GLY A 36 -38.04 34.97 -20.70
CA GLY A 36 -39.06 35.12 -21.75
C GLY A 36 -39.17 36.58 -22.21
N THR A 37 -39.78 36.77 -23.38
CA THR A 37 -40.18 38.09 -23.90
C THR A 37 -41.70 38.15 -23.93
N THR A 38 -42.29 39.18 -23.35
CA THR A 38 -43.76 39.38 -23.28
C THR A 38 -44.40 39.18 -24.65
N PRO A 39 -45.47 38.32 -24.79
CA PRO A 39 -46.24 37.68 -23.73
C PRO A 39 -45.70 36.27 -23.31
N CYS A 40 -44.60 35.79 -23.83
CA CYS A 40 -44.05 34.45 -23.53
C CYS A 40 -43.36 34.46 -22.16
N PRO A 41 -43.65 33.48 -21.28
CA PRO A 41 -42.93 33.32 -20.02
C PRO A 41 -41.49 32.80 -20.24
N GLY A 42 -40.62 32.98 -19.22
CA GLY A 42 -39.31 32.34 -19.20
C GLY A 42 -39.42 30.84 -18.95
N GLU A 43 -38.41 30.09 -19.42
CA GLU A 43 -38.33 28.63 -19.30
C GLU A 43 -37.10 28.23 -18.51
N THR A 44 -37.14 27.07 -17.87
CA THR A 44 -36.03 26.56 -17.05
C THR A 44 -35.57 25.15 -17.49
N ALA A 45 -34.25 24.90 -17.32
CA ALA A 45 -33.65 23.59 -17.44
C ALA A 45 -32.69 23.34 -16.28
N THR A 46 -32.48 22.09 -15.92
CA THR A 46 -31.64 21.72 -14.78
C THR A 46 -30.47 20.84 -15.19
N VAL A 47 -29.35 20.99 -14.48
CA VAL A 47 -28.19 20.09 -14.53
C VAL A 47 -27.95 19.58 -13.12
N THR A 48 -27.97 18.25 -12.95
CA THR A 48 -27.56 17.62 -11.69
C THR A 48 -26.07 17.38 -11.73
N VAL A 49 -25.34 17.98 -10.80
CA VAL A 49 -23.88 17.84 -10.65
C VAL A 49 -23.61 16.91 -9.49
N THR A 50 -22.84 15.86 -9.75
CA THR A 50 -22.28 14.96 -8.74
C THR A 50 -20.77 15.16 -8.71
N ILE A 51 -20.19 15.31 -7.53
CA ILE A 51 -18.75 15.45 -7.35
C ILE A 51 -18.28 14.28 -6.48
N ASN A 52 -17.47 13.41 -7.06
CA ASN A 52 -16.85 12.30 -6.34
C ASN A 52 -15.48 12.73 -5.82
N ALA A 53 -15.13 12.31 -4.60
CA ALA A 53 -13.79 12.46 -4.07
C ALA A 53 -12.88 11.33 -4.59
N PRO A 54 -11.58 11.58 -4.85
CA PRO A 54 -10.62 10.52 -5.08
C PRO A 54 -10.53 9.58 -3.88
N PRO A 55 -10.29 8.28 -4.06
CA PRO A 55 -10.03 7.37 -2.95
C PRO A 55 -8.69 7.70 -2.31
N PHE A 56 -8.53 7.35 -1.04
CA PHE A 56 -7.26 7.50 -0.31
C PHE A 56 -6.65 6.12 -0.05
N PRO A 57 -5.57 5.73 -0.77
CA PRO A 57 -4.93 4.42 -0.59
C PRO A 57 -4.07 4.34 0.67
N GLY A 58 -3.92 5.43 1.42
CA GLY A 58 -2.94 5.59 2.49
C GLY A 58 -1.63 6.18 1.98
N THR A 59 -0.60 6.13 2.81
CA THR A 59 0.78 6.51 2.44
C THR A 59 1.69 5.30 2.46
N ASP A 60 2.76 5.36 1.66
CA ASP A 60 3.75 4.30 1.56
C ASP A 60 4.35 3.92 2.91
N GLY A 61 4.64 2.63 3.07
CA GLY A 61 5.24 2.08 4.27
C GLY A 61 6.34 1.06 3.96
N SER A 62 6.95 0.53 5.02
CA SER A 62 7.93 -0.55 4.92
C SER A 62 7.89 -1.43 6.15
N ILE A 63 8.21 -2.71 5.96
CA ILE A 63 8.34 -3.67 7.05
C ILE A 63 9.52 -4.60 6.79
N THR A 64 10.23 -4.95 7.86
CA THR A 64 11.27 -5.98 7.84
C THR A 64 10.85 -7.14 8.72
N LEU A 65 10.85 -8.34 8.16
CA LEU A 65 10.41 -9.57 8.78
C LEU A 65 11.54 -10.60 8.80
N CYS A 66 11.49 -11.53 9.75
CA CYS A 66 12.23 -12.78 9.67
C CYS A 66 11.41 -13.81 8.89
N SER A 67 12.06 -14.68 8.11
CA SER A 67 11.36 -15.75 7.39
C SER A 67 10.63 -16.74 8.31
N THR A 68 10.85 -16.67 9.61
CA THR A 68 10.18 -17.48 10.65
C THR A 68 9.06 -16.75 11.37
N ASP A 69 8.82 -15.47 11.06
CA ASP A 69 7.76 -14.70 11.67
C ASP A 69 6.38 -15.17 11.21
N ALA A 70 5.37 -14.90 12.03
CA ALA A 70 3.99 -15.13 11.63
C ALA A 70 3.56 -14.16 10.53
N ALA A 71 2.52 -14.54 9.77
CA ALA A 71 1.95 -13.70 8.74
C ALA A 71 1.47 -12.34 9.29
N VAL A 72 1.69 -11.27 8.52
CA VAL A 72 1.42 -9.87 8.90
C VAL A 72 0.44 -9.24 7.91
N ASP A 73 -0.47 -8.41 8.42
CA ASP A 73 -1.39 -7.62 7.62
C ASP A 73 -0.67 -6.42 6.99
N LEU A 74 -0.57 -6.41 5.65
CA LEU A 74 0.03 -5.31 4.89
C LEU A 74 -0.81 -4.04 4.93
N PHE A 75 -2.15 -4.17 5.03
CA PHE A 75 -3.02 -2.99 5.09
C PHE A 75 -2.75 -2.16 6.35
N ALA A 76 -2.45 -2.83 7.47
CA ALA A 76 -2.09 -2.18 8.72
C ALA A 76 -0.70 -1.47 8.68
N GLN A 77 0.12 -1.72 7.65
CA GLN A 77 1.42 -1.08 7.46
C GLN A 77 1.33 0.20 6.61
N LEU A 78 0.18 0.45 5.97
CA LEU A 78 -0.07 1.71 5.26
C LEU A 78 -0.25 2.85 6.27
N GLY A 79 0.34 4.00 5.96
CA GLY A 79 0.16 5.20 6.78
C GLY A 79 -1.17 5.90 6.52
N GLY A 80 -1.60 6.74 7.48
CA GLY A 80 -2.86 7.46 7.42
C GLY A 80 -4.08 6.59 7.74
N THR A 81 -5.19 6.85 7.08
CA THR A 81 -6.46 6.10 7.21
C THR A 81 -6.92 5.65 5.82
N PRO A 82 -6.29 4.61 5.25
CA PRO A 82 -6.59 4.17 3.89
C PRO A 82 -8.03 3.67 3.77
N ASP A 83 -8.64 3.92 2.60
CA ASP A 83 -9.96 3.38 2.25
C ASP A 83 -9.86 1.86 2.07
N ALA A 84 -10.75 1.13 2.74
CA ALA A 84 -10.78 -0.33 2.69
C ALA A 84 -11.43 -0.84 1.38
N GLY A 85 -11.14 -2.10 1.03
CA GLY A 85 -11.77 -2.78 -0.11
C GLY A 85 -10.99 -2.71 -1.42
N GLY A 86 -9.80 -2.12 -1.41
CA GLY A 86 -8.89 -2.14 -2.56
C GLY A 86 -8.25 -3.53 -2.78
N THR A 87 -7.36 -3.59 -3.76
CA THR A 87 -6.68 -4.82 -4.18
C THR A 87 -5.17 -4.72 -4.02
N TRP A 88 -4.53 -5.86 -3.76
CA TRP A 88 -3.08 -5.97 -3.66
C TRP A 88 -2.48 -6.61 -4.90
N SER A 89 -1.30 -6.10 -5.29
CA SER A 89 -0.42 -6.72 -6.28
C SER A 89 1.03 -6.68 -5.80
N GLY A 90 1.88 -7.60 -6.27
CA GLY A 90 3.28 -7.65 -5.82
C GLY A 90 4.00 -8.91 -6.28
N PRO A 91 5.21 -9.18 -5.73
CA PRO A 91 6.02 -10.34 -6.10
C PRO A 91 5.34 -11.68 -5.84
N SER A 92 4.48 -11.73 -4.81
CA SER A 92 3.66 -12.90 -4.48
C SER A 92 2.19 -12.51 -4.41
N SER A 93 1.29 -13.47 -4.63
CA SER A 93 -0.16 -13.24 -4.50
C SER A 93 -0.54 -12.99 -3.05
N VAL A 94 -1.18 -11.85 -2.78
CA VAL A 94 -1.65 -11.46 -1.44
C VAL A 94 -3.11 -11.88 -1.29
N VAL A 95 -3.40 -12.72 -0.31
CA VAL A 95 -4.76 -13.16 0.02
C VAL A 95 -5.17 -12.57 1.36
N GLY A 96 -6.32 -11.88 1.39
CA GLY A 96 -6.82 -11.26 2.62
C GLY A 96 -5.92 -10.16 3.20
N GLY A 97 -5.03 -9.55 2.39
CA GLY A 97 -4.09 -8.52 2.85
C GLY A 97 -2.86 -9.04 3.60
N MET A 98 -2.71 -10.35 3.76
CA MET A 98 -1.65 -10.95 4.58
C MET A 98 -0.39 -11.26 3.78
N ILE A 99 0.79 -10.99 4.37
CA ILE A 99 2.10 -11.45 3.92
C ILE A 99 2.62 -12.52 4.88
N ASP A 100 2.94 -13.71 4.35
CA ASP A 100 3.58 -14.80 5.08
C ASP A 100 5.07 -14.86 4.68
N PRO A 101 6.00 -14.45 5.55
CA PRO A 101 7.42 -14.37 5.20
C PRO A 101 8.07 -15.74 5.01
N ALA A 102 7.44 -16.84 5.44
CA ALA A 102 7.97 -18.19 5.22
C ALA A 102 7.76 -18.67 3.76
N THR A 103 6.74 -18.16 3.07
CA THR A 103 6.31 -18.68 1.76
C THR A 103 6.25 -17.61 0.67
N MET A 104 6.23 -16.34 1.02
CA MET A 104 6.09 -15.23 0.08
C MET A 104 7.42 -14.48 -0.11
N SER A 105 7.55 -13.79 -1.24
CA SER A 105 8.80 -13.11 -1.61
C SER A 105 8.88 -11.70 -1.03
N ALA A 106 10.09 -11.26 -0.67
CA ALA A 106 10.39 -9.85 -0.41
C ALA A 106 10.18 -9.00 -1.67
N GLY A 107 9.94 -7.71 -1.49
CA GLY A 107 9.78 -6.74 -2.57
C GLY A 107 8.69 -5.72 -2.31
N VAL A 108 8.29 -5.00 -3.37
CA VAL A 108 7.27 -3.95 -3.27
C VAL A 108 5.89 -4.54 -3.55
N TYR A 109 4.99 -4.35 -2.60
CA TYR A 109 3.57 -4.68 -2.71
C TYR A 109 2.78 -3.39 -2.86
N THR A 110 1.87 -3.35 -3.84
CA THR A 110 1.06 -2.17 -4.18
C THR A 110 -0.38 -2.42 -3.78
N TYR A 111 -0.94 -1.52 -2.99
CA TYR A 111 -2.36 -1.42 -2.70
C TYR A 111 -3.00 -0.45 -3.67
N THR A 112 -4.10 -0.85 -4.31
CA THR A 112 -4.89 0.00 -5.22
C THR A 112 -6.27 0.20 -4.62
N ALA A 113 -6.59 1.44 -4.27
CA ALA A 113 -7.93 1.87 -3.87
C ALA A 113 -8.70 2.29 -5.13
N ALA A 114 -9.84 1.66 -5.37
CA ALA A 114 -10.63 1.90 -6.58
C ALA A 114 -11.35 3.26 -6.52
N GLY A 115 -11.18 4.06 -7.57
CA GLY A 115 -11.90 5.32 -7.74
C GLY A 115 -13.33 5.12 -8.22
N THR A 116 -14.21 6.06 -7.88
CA THR A 116 -15.53 6.16 -8.49
C THR A 116 -15.48 7.15 -9.64
N ALA A 117 -15.76 6.69 -10.86
CA ALA A 117 -15.69 7.54 -12.06
C ALA A 117 -16.39 8.90 -11.84
N PRO A 118 -15.77 10.02 -12.24
CA PRO A 118 -14.59 10.16 -13.10
C PRO A 118 -13.23 10.17 -12.34
N CYS A 119 -13.23 9.93 -11.01
CA CYS A 119 -11.98 9.85 -10.25
C CYS A 119 -11.22 8.57 -10.61
N PRO A 120 -9.89 8.64 -10.85
CA PRO A 120 -9.05 7.48 -11.09
C PRO A 120 -8.86 6.65 -9.81
N ASP A 121 -8.34 5.44 -10.00
CA ASP A 121 -7.78 4.65 -8.90
C ASP A 121 -6.51 5.31 -8.36
N GLU A 122 -6.26 5.16 -7.06
CA GLU A 122 -5.06 5.67 -6.40
C GLU A 122 -4.29 4.51 -5.75
N THR A 123 -2.97 4.66 -5.61
CA THR A 123 -2.11 3.57 -5.11
C THR A 123 -1.17 4.02 -3.99
N ALA A 124 -0.88 3.08 -3.09
CA ALA A 124 0.19 3.18 -2.11
C ALA A 124 0.98 1.87 -2.06
N THR A 125 2.22 1.92 -1.57
CA THR A 125 3.14 0.78 -1.59
C THR A 125 3.65 0.42 -0.21
N ILE A 126 3.91 -0.90 0.00
CA ILE A 126 4.66 -1.42 1.14
C ILE A 126 5.91 -2.13 0.63
N THR A 127 7.08 -1.68 1.09
CA THR A 127 8.34 -2.37 0.84
C THR A 127 8.55 -3.42 1.92
N VAL A 128 8.54 -4.69 1.53
CA VAL A 128 8.76 -5.83 2.42
C VAL A 128 10.20 -6.33 2.26
N THR A 129 10.93 -6.38 3.35
CA THR A 129 12.24 -7.04 3.46
C THR A 129 12.09 -8.30 4.30
N ILE A 130 12.63 -9.42 3.83
CA ILE A 130 12.59 -10.70 4.56
C ILE A 130 14.03 -11.17 4.77
N ASN A 131 14.41 -11.30 6.03
CA ASN A 131 15.71 -11.83 6.44
C ASN A 131 15.57 -13.30 6.84
N THR A 132 16.59 -14.11 6.57
CA THR A 132 16.69 -15.48 7.07
C THR A 132 17.42 -15.53 8.41
N PRO A 133 17.05 -16.41 9.35
CA PRO A 133 17.85 -16.69 10.53
C PRO A 133 19.25 -17.17 10.13
N PRO A 134 20.27 -16.88 10.92
CA PRO A 134 21.60 -17.47 10.70
C PRO A 134 21.55 -18.99 10.90
N ASP A 135 22.33 -19.70 10.09
CA ASP A 135 22.52 -21.16 10.20
C ASP A 135 23.75 -21.48 11.06
N PRO A 136 23.59 -22.02 12.28
CA PRO A 136 24.73 -22.43 13.11
C PRO A 136 25.36 -23.74 12.63
N GLY A 137 24.80 -24.40 11.62
CA GLY A 137 25.12 -25.77 11.24
C GLY A 137 24.46 -26.82 12.14
N THR A 138 24.91 -28.06 12.04
CA THR A 138 24.46 -29.15 12.89
C THR A 138 25.56 -29.61 13.83
N ASP A 139 25.17 -30.24 14.94
CA ASP A 139 26.10 -30.76 15.95
C ASP A 139 27.16 -31.66 15.35
N GLY A 140 28.40 -31.49 15.79
CA GLY A 140 29.53 -32.31 15.40
C GLY A 140 30.24 -32.92 16.62
N THR A 141 31.13 -33.87 16.38
CA THR A 141 31.97 -34.48 17.42
C THR A 141 33.39 -34.59 16.93
N ILE A 142 34.35 -34.41 17.83
CA ILE A 142 35.77 -34.62 17.57
C ILE A 142 36.41 -35.36 18.77
N THR A 143 37.26 -36.28 18.49
CA THR A 143 38.07 -36.96 19.51
C THR A 143 39.54 -36.69 19.22
N LEU A 144 40.25 -36.15 20.22
CA LEU A 144 41.64 -35.75 20.09
C LEU A 144 42.51 -36.46 21.16
N CYS A 145 43.73 -36.75 20.81
CA CYS A 145 44.78 -37.08 21.77
C CYS A 145 45.36 -35.77 22.35
N SER A 146 45.81 -35.82 23.60
CA SER A 146 46.43 -34.64 24.24
C SER A 146 47.70 -34.14 23.56
N THR A 147 48.25 -34.93 22.62
CA THR A 147 49.46 -34.60 21.84
C THR A 147 49.13 -34.13 20.42
N ASP A 148 47.88 -34.12 20.05
CA ASP A 148 47.45 -33.71 18.70
C ASP A 148 47.60 -32.20 18.51
N ALA A 149 47.74 -31.79 17.25
CA ALA A 149 47.71 -30.35 16.91
C ALA A 149 46.30 -29.78 17.13
N ALA A 150 46.22 -28.46 17.28
CA ALA A 150 44.98 -27.73 17.38
C ALA A 150 44.07 -28.00 16.18
N ALA A 151 42.80 -28.29 16.44
CA ALA A 151 41.79 -28.57 15.40
C ALA A 151 40.70 -27.49 15.41
N SER A 152 40.18 -27.16 14.23
CA SER A 152 39.09 -26.20 14.11
C SER A 152 37.78 -26.87 14.55
N LEU A 153 37.11 -26.28 15.54
CA LEU A 153 35.77 -26.67 15.94
C LEU A 153 34.71 -26.32 14.87
N PHE A 154 34.90 -25.20 14.18
CA PHE A 154 33.99 -24.80 13.09
C PHE A 154 33.95 -25.83 11.96
N ALA A 155 35.11 -26.44 11.63
CA ALA A 155 35.19 -27.48 10.62
C ALA A 155 34.55 -28.83 11.02
N GLN A 156 34.15 -28.97 12.30
CA GLN A 156 33.44 -30.17 12.80
C GLN A 156 31.93 -30.00 12.80
N LEU A 157 31.44 -28.80 12.58
CA LEU A 157 30.01 -28.59 12.40
C LEU A 157 29.55 -29.21 11.08
N GLY A 158 28.40 -29.85 11.11
CA GLY A 158 27.75 -30.37 9.90
C GLY A 158 26.93 -29.27 9.20
N GLY A 159 26.51 -29.57 7.97
CA GLY A 159 25.74 -28.60 7.15
C GLY A 159 26.64 -27.53 6.52
N THR A 160 26.13 -26.32 6.41
CA THR A 160 26.83 -25.14 5.85
C THR A 160 26.71 -23.96 6.83
N PRO A 161 27.39 -24.02 8.00
CA PRO A 161 27.23 -22.99 9.01
C PRO A 161 27.73 -21.63 8.53
N ASP A 162 26.99 -20.58 8.93
CA ASP A 162 27.37 -19.19 8.67
C ASP A 162 28.60 -18.81 9.49
N ALA A 163 29.54 -18.11 8.87
CA ALA A 163 30.74 -17.62 9.54
C ALA A 163 30.42 -16.41 10.46
N GLY A 164 31.30 -16.18 11.47
CA GLY A 164 31.23 -15.01 12.36
C GLY A 164 30.46 -15.22 13.65
N GLY A 165 30.02 -16.44 13.94
CA GLY A 165 29.47 -16.79 15.25
C GLY A 165 30.50 -16.74 16.37
N THR A 166 30.02 -16.80 17.63
CA THR A 166 30.85 -16.86 18.84
C THR A 166 30.79 -18.24 19.49
N TRP A 167 31.89 -18.68 20.08
CA TRP A 167 32.00 -19.93 20.80
C TRP A 167 31.87 -19.71 22.31
N SER A 168 31.19 -20.64 22.97
CA SER A 168 31.20 -20.75 24.42
C SER A 168 31.51 -22.21 24.83
N GLY A 169 32.21 -22.40 25.94
CA GLY A 169 32.56 -23.75 26.39
C GLY A 169 33.28 -23.73 27.73
N PRO A 170 33.72 -24.93 28.18
CA PRO A 170 34.46 -25.07 29.46
C PRO A 170 35.75 -24.26 29.52
N SER A 171 36.34 -23.94 28.36
CA SER A 171 37.53 -23.11 28.22
C SER A 171 37.32 -22.06 27.12
N ALA A 172 38.08 -20.95 27.17
CA ALA A 172 38.03 -19.95 26.13
C ALA A 172 38.44 -20.54 24.77
N VAL A 173 37.63 -20.36 23.76
CA VAL A 173 37.90 -20.75 22.37
C VAL A 173 38.43 -19.51 21.67
N VAL A 174 39.65 -19.58 21.12
CA VAL A 174 40.24 -18.53 20.30
C VAL A 174 39.89 -18.82 18.85
N GLY A 175 39.13 -17.90 18.23
CA GLY A 175 38.69 -18.01 16.85
C GLY A 175 39.74 -17.48 15.87
#